data_3e278514bc3abf10287a3e9b02036856
#
_entry.id   3e278514bc3abf10287a3e9b02036856
#
_cell.length_a   1.000
_cell.length_b   1.000
_cell.length_c   1.000
_cell.angle_alpha   90.00
_cell.angle_beta   90.00
_cell.angle_gamma   90.00
#
_symmetry.space_group_name_H-M   'P 1'
#
loop_
_entity.id
_entity.type
_entity.pdbx_description
1 polymer ?
#
loop_
_entity_poly.entity_id
_entity_poly.type
_entity_poly.pdbx_seq_one_letter_code
_entity_poly.pdbx_strand_id
1 'polypeptide(L)'
;KPRVAAYCRVSTDSDEQATSYDAQIKYYTELIENNPEWTLAGIFADEGISGTNTKKRDEFNKMLRLCYKGKIDMIIVKSISRFARNTLDVIKITRKLREINVDVYFEEQGIHSIDPASEFYTTIYGSIAQSESENISANVKWGKAQSAKQGNVPFQCKHFLGYTKNADGEIEIVPDEAEIIRA
;
A
#
# COMPACT_ATOMS: atom_id res chain seq x y z
N LYS A 1 -19.47 20.66 -14.45
CA LYS A 1 -18.26 20.52 -13.62
C LYS A 1 -18.03 19.04 -13.37
N PRO A 2 -16.81 18.50 -13.58
CA PRO A 2 -16.50 17.12 -13.31
C PRO A 2 -16.63 16.82 -11.80
N ARG A 3 -17.18 15.65 -11.50
CA ARG A 3 -17.32 15.13 -10.14
C ARG A 3 -16.04 14.42 -9.79
N VAL A 4 -15.29 14.99 -8.86
CA VAL A 4 -13.94 14.55 -8.50
C VAL A 4 -13.97 13.81 -7.17
N ALA A 5 -13.35 12.64 -7.13
CA ALA A 5 -13.12 11.88 -5.92
C ALA A 5 -11.63 11.77 -5.63
N ALA A 6 -11.24 11.64 -4.36
CA ALA A 6 -9.87 11.28 -4.01
C ALA A 6 -9.81 9.88 -3.40
N TYR A 7 -8.72 9.18 -3.70
CA TYR A 7 -8.41 7.90 -3.07
C TYR A 7 -7.13 7.96 -2.25
N CYS A 8 -7.25 7.61 -0.98
CA CYS A 8 -6.16 7.60 -0.01
C CYS A 8 -5.86 6.16 0.46
N ARG A 9 -4.58 5.87 0.69
CA ARG A 9 -4.14 4.64 1.33
C ARG A 9 -3.15 4.99 2.44
N VAL A 10 -3.55 4.76 3.68
CA VAL A 10 -2.78 5.07 4.89
C VAL A 10 -2.35 3.80 5.59
N SER A 11 -1.13 3.76 6.15
CA SER A 11 -0.66 2.64 6.97
C SER A 11 -1.09 2.84 8.43
N THR A 12 -1.30 1.75 9.18
CA THR A 12 -1.84 1.78 10.55
C THR A 12 -0.78 1.50 11.63
N ASP A 13 0.51 1.57 11.30
CA ASP A 13 1.58 1.05 12.16
C ASP A 13 2.03 1.95 13.34
N SER A 14 1.46 3.16 13.52
CA SER A 14 1.74 4.01 14.70
C SER A 14 0.68 5.10 14.92
N ASP A 15 0.59 5.62 16.17
CA ASP A 15 -0.31 6.72 16.55
C ASP A 15 -0.07 8.03 15.77
N GLU A 16 1.13 8.24 15.23
CA GLU A 16 1.46 9.35 14.33
C GLU A 16 0.72 9.28 12.99
N GLN A 17 0.14 8.13 12.66
CA GLN A 17 -0.51 7.88 11.37
C GLN A 17 -2.02 8.13 11.39
N ALA A 18 -2.67 8.16 12.55
CA ALA A 18 -4.04 8.64 12.67
C ALA A 18 -4.12 10.12 12.26
N THR A 19 -3.14 10.93 12.69
CA THR A 19 -2.99 12.33 12.24
C THR A 19 -2.72 12.46 10.74
N SER A 20 -2.03 11.47 10.14
CA SER A 20 -1.79 11.43 8.69
C SER A 20 -3.04 11.09 7.88
N TYR A 21 -3.96 10.28 8.43
CA TYR A 21 -5.23 9.95 7.78
C TYR A 21 -6.14 11.18 7.66
N ASP A 22 -6.38 11.84 8.78
CA ASP A 22 -7.21 13.04 8.81
C ASP A 22 -6.60 14.18 8.00
N ALA A 23 -5.28 14.32 8.04
CA ALA A 23 -4.56 15.30 7.23
C ALA A 23 -4.71 15.05 5.72
N GLN A 24 -4.68 13.80 5.26
CA GLN A 24 -4.90 13.48 3.84
C GLN A 24 -6.34 13.75 3.42
N ILE A 25 -7.33 13.38 4.23
CA ILE A 25 -8.74 13.67 3.95
C ILE A 25 -8.94 15.18 3.85
N LYS A 26 -8.44 15.94 4.80
CA LYS A 26 -8.53 17.39 4.80
C LYS A 26 -7.86 17.99 3.57
N TYR A 27 -6.64 17.58 3.26
CA TYR A 27 -5.89 18.06 2.09
C TYR A 27 -6.67 17.86 0.78
N TYR A 28 -7.16 16.64 0.52
CA TYR A 28 -7.89 16.38 -0.73
C TYR A 28 -9.27 17.02 -0.76
N THR A 29 -9.92 17.18 0.39
CA THR A 29 -11.17 17.93 0.49
C THR A 29 -10.94 19.38 0.09
N GLU A 30 -9.96 20.05 0.72
CA GLU A 30 -9.61 21.43 0.42
C GLU A 30 -9.13 21.60 -1.03
N LEU A 31 -8.31 20.67 -1.54
CA LEU A 31 -7.82 20.71 -2.93
C LEU A 31 -8.96 20.69 -3.94
N ILE A 32 -9.96 19.84 -3.72
CA ILE A 32 -11.09 19.68 -4.65
C ILE A 32 -12.08 20.83 -4.48
N GLU A 33 -12.42 21.24 -3.27
CA GLU A 33 -13.39 22.30 -2.99
C GLU A 33 -12.88 23.70 -3.39
N ASN A 34 -11.57 23.94 -3.27
CA ASN A 34 -10.96 25.20 -3.70
C ASN A 34 -10.84 25.32 -5.22
N ASN A 35 -11.06 24.25 -5.96
CA ASN A 35 -11.07 24.33 -7.43
C ASN A 35 -12.51 24.65 -7.93
N PRO A 36 -12.74 25.86 -8.48
CA PRO A 36 -14.08 26.28 -8.91
C PRO A 36 -14.64 25.44 -10.06
N GLU A 37 -13.80 24.71 -10.79
CA GLU A 37 -14.20 23.87 -11.92
C GLU A 37 -14.61 22.45 -11.50
N TRP A 38 -14.38 22.06 -10.23
CA TRP A 38 -14.65 20.72 -9.73
C TRP A 38 -15.86 20.66 -8.80
N THR A 39 -16.39 19.46 -8.61
CA THR A 39 -17.41 19.16 -7.61
C THR A 39 -16.94 17.94 -6.82
N LEU A 40 -16.87 18.03 -5.50
CA LEU A 40 -16.47 16.93 -4.65
C LEU A 40 -17.49 15.79 -4.71
N ALA A 41 -17.06 14.61 -5.17
CA ALA A 41 -17.87 13.39 -5.21
C ALA A 41 -17.67 12.49 -3.97
N GLY A 42 -16.53 12.64 -3.31
CA GLY A 42 -16.20 11.93 -2.06
C GLY A 42 -14.72 11.66 -1.88
N ILE A 43 -14.34 11.36 -0.65
CA ILE A 43 -12.99 10.90 -0.29
C ILE A 43 -13.11 9.43 0.13
N PHE A 44 -12.31 8.57 -0.49
CA PHE A 44 -12.29 7.13 -0.23
C PHE A 44 -10.94 6.74 0.33
N ALA A 45 -10.93 6.11 1.50
CA ALA A 45 -9.69 5.80 2.17
C ALA A 45 -9.69 4.37 2.72
N ASP A 46 -8.68 3.59 2.32
CA ASP A 46 -8.45 2.26 2.86
C ASP A 46 -7.22 2.28 3.76
N GLU A 47 -7.27 1.54 4.85
CA GLU A 47 -6.10 1.30 5.68
C GLU A 47 -5.06 0.48 4.90
N GLY A 48 -3.83 0.96 4.89
CA GLY A 48 -2.69 0.26 4.30
C GLY A 48 -2.42 -1.04 5.06
N ILE A 49 -2.04 -2.07 4.34
CA ILE A 49 -1.75 -3.39 4.89
C ILE A 49 -0.34 -3.37 5.48
N SER A 50 -0.18 -3.63 6.77
CA SER A 50 1.05 -4.21 7.31
C SER A 50 1.17 -5.66 6.80
N GLY A 51 2.37 -6.11 6.44
CA GLY A 51 2.73 -7.28 5.64
C GLY A 51 2.03 -8.62 5.79
N THR A 52 1.01 -8.77 6.65
CA THR A 52 0.34 -10.04 6.94
C THR A 52 -1.18 -10.05 6.77
N ASN A 53 -1.82 -8.90 6.52
CA ASN A 53 -3.29 -8.83 6.49
C ASN A 53 -3.81 -8.40 5.11
N THR A 54 -4.47 -9.32 4.42
CA THR A 54 -5.18 -9.07 3.15
C THR A 54 -6.51 -8.36 3.38
N LYS A 55 -6.51 -7.22 4.09
CA LYS A 55 -7.72 -6.40 4.21
C LYS A 55 -8.23 -6.04 2.82
N LYS A 56 -9.51 -6.24 2.60
CA LYS A 56 -10.21 -5.90 1.36
C LYS A 56 -10.15 -4.39 1.18
N ARG A 57 -9.86 -3.93 -0.04
CA ARG A 57 -9.92 -2.52 -0.43
C ARG A 57 -11.39 -2.11 -0.65
N ASP A 58 -12.16 -2.07 0.42
CA ASP A 58 -13.61 -1.91 0.33
C ASP A 58 -13.98 -0.50 -0.16
N GLU A 59 -13.28 0.53 0.30
CA GLU A 59 -13.52 1.91 -0.16
C GLU A 59 -13.03 2.13 -1.60
N PHE A 60 -11.91 1.54 -2.00
CA PHE A 60 -11.49 1.54 -3.40
C PHE A 60 -12.53 0.89 -4.32
N ASN A 61 -13.03 -0.28 -3.94
CA ASN A 61 -14.04 -0.99 -4.70
C ASN A 61 -15.37 -0.22 -4.74
N LYS A 62 -15.74 0.45 -3.66
CA LYS A 62 -16.91 1.34 -3.60
C LYS A 62 -16.76 2.51 -4.55
N MET A 63 -15.60 3.17 -4.56
CA MET A 63 -15.26 4.24 -5.49
C MET A 63 -15.40 3.76 -6.95
N LEU A 64 -14.78 2.62 -7.31
CA LEU A 64 -14.90 2.07 -8.66
C LEU A 64 -16.36 1.81 -9.05
N ARG A 65 -17.18 1.25 -8.15
CA ARG A 65 -18.62 1.05 -8.41
C ARG A 65 -19.35 2.37 -8.70
N LEU A 66 -18.95 3.46 -8.03
CA LEU A 66 -19.53 4.78 -8.29
C LEU A 66 -19.08 5.36 -9.64
N CYS A 67 -17.83 5.09 -10.07
CA CYS A 67 -17.37 5.41 -11.42
C CYS A 67 -18.23 4.71 -12.48
N TYR A 68 -18.43 3.38 -12.34
CA TYR A 68 -19.28 2.62 -13.28
C TYR A 68 -20.75 3.05 -13.27
N LYS A 69 -21.25 3.64 -12.18
CA LYS A 69 -22.58 4.25 -12.10
C LYS A 69 -22.63 5.69 -12.65
N GLY A 70 -21.54 6.19 -13.22
CA GLY A 70 -21.45 7.55 -13.71
C GLY A 70 -21.66 8.60 -12.61
N LYS A 71 -21.15 8.37 -11.40
CA LYS A 71 -21.21 9.32 -10.28
C LYS A 71 -19.89 10.04 -10.00
N ILE A 72 -18.80 9.55 -10.60
CA ILE A 72 -17.44 10.11 -10.51
C ILE A 72 -16.91 10.24 -11.94
N ASP A 73 -16.33 11.38 -12.26
CA ASP A 73 -15.74 11.68 -13.56
C ASP A 73 -14.21 11.70 -13.51
N MET A 74 -13.62 11.95 -12.33
CA MET A 74 -12.18 11.96 -12.13
C MET A 74 -11.83 11.44 -10.73
N ILE A 75 -10.74 10.67 -10.64
CA ILE A 75 -10.14 10.20 -9.40
C ILE A 75 -8.79 10.88 -9.24
N ILE A 76 -8.52 11.48 -8.08
CA ILE A 76 -7.19 11.95 -7.69
C ILE A 76 -6.59 10.92 -6.73
N VAL A 77 -5.33 10.56 -6.97
CA VAL A 77 -4.57 9.67 -6.10
C VAL A 77 -3.13 10.16 -5.99
N LYS A 78 -2.53 10.05 -4.82
CA LYS A 78 -1.19 10.56 -4.55
C LYS A 78 -0.15 10.02 -5.55
N SER A 79 -0.15 8.71 -5.81
CA SER A 79 0.81 8.07 -6.71
C SER A 79 0.30 6.76 -7.30
N ILE A 80 0.95 6.29 -8.35
CA ILE A 80 0.67 5.01 -9.01
C ILE A 80 0.72 3.84 -8.01
N SER A 81 1.71 3.83 -7.11
CA SER A 81 1.89 2.77 -6.09
C SER A 81 0.76 2.75 -5.04
N ARG A 82 0.08 3.88 -4.84
CA ARG A 82 -1.09 3.97 -3.95
C ARG A 82 -2.37 3.49 -4.63
N PHE A 83 -2.45 3.63 -5.95
CA PHE A 83 -3.62 3.24 -6.73
C PHE A 83 -3.76 1.72 -6.84
N ALA A 84 -2.70 0.99 -7.22
CA ALA A 84 -2.74 -0.46 -7.31
C ALA A 84 -1.44 -1.12 -6.80
N ARG A 85 -1.51 -2.45 -6.56
CA ARG A 85 -0.40 -3.23 -5.98
C ARG A 85 0.70 -3.57 -6.99
N ASN A 86 0.36 -3.60 -8.25
CA ASN A 86 1.28 -3.87 -9.34
C ASN A 86 0.88 -3.08 -10.59
N THR A 87 1.81 -2.92 -11.50
CA THR A 87 1.65 -2.15 -12.73
C THR A 87 0.54 -2.69 -13.63
N LEU A 88 0.39 -4.01 -13.72
CA LEU A 88 -0.64 -4.63 -14.56
C LEU A 88 -2.06 -4.26 -14.08
N ASP A 89 -2.28 -4.22 -12.77
CA ASP A 89 -3.56 -3.82 -12.20
C ASP A 89 -3.84 -2.33 -12.46
N VAL A 90 -2.82 -1.46 -12.35
CA VAL A 90 -2.95 -0.04 -12.71
C VAL A 90 -3.45 0.08 -14.14
N ILE A 91 -2.75 -0.53 -15.10
CA ILE A 91 -3.08 -0.46 -16.53
C ILE A 91 -4.48 -1.02 -16.80
N LYS A 92 -4.83 -2.18 -16.24
CA LYS A 92 -6.15 -2.79 -16.42
C LYS A 92 -7.29 -1.91 -15.90
N ILE A 93 -7.10 -1.32 -14.70
CA ILE A 93 -8.14 -0.49 -14.09
C ILE A 93 -8.27 0.85 -14.83
N THR A 94 -7.16 1.50 -15.15
CA THR A 94 -7.20 2.79 -15.87
C THR A 94 -7.78 2.65 -17.28
N ARG A 95 -7.49 1.54 -18.01
CA ARG A 95 -8.13 1.26 -19.30
C ARG A 95 -9.65 1.17 -19.18
N LYS A 96 -10.15 0.38 -18.21
CA LYS A 96 -11.59 0.26 -17.96
C LYS A 96 -12.26 1.58 -17.57
N LEU A 97 -11.59 2.40 -16.78
CA LEU A 97 -12.09 3.71 -16.39
C LEU A 97 -12.11 4.66 -17.60
N ARG A 98 -11.10 4.60 -18.47
CA ARG A 98 -11.06 5.38 -19.72
C ARG A 98 -12.20 5.03 -20.67
N GLU A 99 -12.58 3.74 -20.77
CA GLU A 99 -13.72 3.28 -21.57
C GLU A 99 -15.05 3.94 -21.17
N ILE A 100 -15.17 4.36 -19.91
CA ILE A 100 -16.34 5.08 -19.37
C ILE A 100 -16.08 6.57 -19.14
N ASN A 101 -15.02 7.13 -19.77
CA ASN A 101 -14.60 8.52 -19.65
C ASN A 101 -14.33 8.99 -18.20
N VAL A 102 -13.80 8.14 -17.36
CA VAL A 102 -13.32 8.48 -16.03
C VAL A 102 -11.80 8.59 -16.06
N ASP A 103 -11.28 9.75 -15.68
CA ASP A 103 -9.84 10.00 -15.58
C ASP A 103 -9.29 9.59 -14.21
N VAL A 104 -8.00 9.21 -14.17
CA VAL A 104 -7.24 9.02 -12.92
C VAL A 104 -6.01 9.93 -12.98
N TYR A 105 -5.96 10.89 -12.08
CA TYR A 105 -4.84 11.81 -11.94
C TYR A 105 -3.88 11.33 -10.85
N PHE A 106 -2.66 11.03 -11.24
CA PHE A 106 -1.56 10.64 -10.35
C PHE A 106 -0.75 11.89 -9.97
N GLU A 107 -1.02 12.43 -8.78
CA GLU A 107 -0.52 13.74 -8.33
C GLU A 107 1.02 13.84 -8.35
N GLU A 108 1.73 12.88 -7.72
CA GLU A 108 3.20 12.88 -7.65
C GLU A 108 3.88 12.77 -9.02
N GLN A 109 3.23 12.09 -9.98
CA GLN A 109 3.76 11.91 -11.32
C GLN A 109 3.28 12.97 -12.30
N GLY A 110 2.25 13.74 -11.95
CA GLY A 110 1.62 14.71 -12.85
C GLY A 110 0.98 14.06 -14.08
N ILE A 111 0.46 12.83 -13.97
CA ILE A 111 -0.04 12.03 -15.09
C ILE A 111 -1.54 11.90 -15.02
N HIS A 112 -2.22 12.18 -16.11
CA HIS A 112 -3.63 11.87 -16.34
C HIS A 112 -3.76 10.56 -17.11
N SER A 113 -4.58 9.61 -16.62
CA SER A 113 -4.75 8.30 -17.26
C SER A 113 -5.42 8.37 -18.62
N ILE A 114 -6.11 9.49 -18.92
CA ILE A 114 -6.77 9.73 -20.21
C ILE A 114 -5.76 10.11 -21.31
N ASP A 115 -4.56 10.56 -20.95
CA ASP A 115 -3.53 10.95 -21.91
C ASP A 115 -3.01 9.74 -22.67
N PRO A 116 -2.80 9.84 -24.00
CA PRO A 116 -2.31 8.72 -24.83
C PRO A 116 -0.99 8.12 -24.34
N ALA A 117 -0.07 8.94 -23.81
CA ALA A 117 1.22 8.52 -23.31
C ALA A 117 1.17 7.95 -21.88
N SER A 118 0.03 7.99 -21.21
CA SER A 118 -0.10 7.61 -19.79
C SER A 118 0.30 6.17 -19.50
N GLU A 119 0.02 5.23 -20.41
CA GLU A 119 0.37 3.81 -20.21
C GLU A 119 1.89 3.58 -20.23
N PHE A 120 2.60 4.30 -21.09
CA PHE A 120 4.06 4.25 -21.15
C PHE A 120 4.67 4.76 -19.83
N TYR A 121 4.23 5.93 -19.36
CA TYR A 121 4.68 6.49 -18.08
C TYR A 121 4.29 5.60 -16.91
N THR A 122 3.06 5.10 -16.87
CA THR A 122 2.59 4.19 -15.82
C THR A 122 3.43 2.92 -15.77
N THR A 123 3.82 2.37 -16.92
CA THR A 123 4.68 1.18 -17.01
C THR A 123 6.07 1.46 -16.45
N ILE A 124 6.69 2.59 -16.80
CA ILE A 124 8.01 2.97 -16.31
C ILE A 124 7.98 3.17 -14.79
N TYR A 125 7.08 4.02 -14.27
CA TYR A 125 6.99 4.31 -12.84
C TYR A 125 6.60 3.08 -12.02
N GLY A 126 5.72 2.24 -12.53
CA GLY A 126 5.35 0.99 -11.89
C GLY A 126 6.52 0.00 -11.83
N SER A 127 7.34 -0.08 -12.86
CA SER A 127 8.54 -0.93 -12.89
C SER A 127 9.62 -0.44 -11.92
N ILE A 128 9.82 0.87 -11.83
CA ILE A 128 10.74 1.47 -10.84
C ILE A 128 10.30 1.15 -9.42
N ALA A 129 9.04 1.38 -9.09
CA ALA A 129 8.49 1.11 -7.76
C ALA A 129 8.56 -0.38 -7.38
N GLN A 130 8.39 -1.28 -8.35
CA GLN A 130 8.56 -2.71 -8.15
C GLN A 130 10.01 -3.09 -7.89
N SER A 131 10.95 -2.56 -8.68
CA SER A 131 12.40 -2.76 -8.49
C SER A 131 12.87 -2.28 -7.12
N GLU A 132 12.41 -1.12 -6.66
CA GLU A 132 12.74 -0.60 -5.32
C GLU A 132 12.25 -1.55 -4.22
N SER A 133 11.02 -2.05 -4.32
CA SER A 133 10.45 -3.00 -3.37
C SER A 133 11.22 -4.32 -3.33
N GLU A 134 11.62 -4.85 -4.50
CA GLU A 134 12.43 -6.06 -4.61
C GLU A 134 13.83 -5.87 -4.01
N ASN A 135 14.47 -4.73 -4.27
CA ASN A 135 15.77 -4.37 -3.72
C ASN A 135 15.73 -4.23 -2.19
N ILE A 136 14.71 -3.59 -1.63
CA ILE A 136 14.52 -3.49 -0.18
C ILE A 136 14.35 -4.89 0.42
N SER A 137 13.52 -5.74 -0.18
CA SER A 137 13.32 -7.12 0.27
C SER A 137 14.60 -7.95 0.22
N ALA A 138 15.39 -7.83 -0.85
CA ALA A 138 16.68 -8.49 -1.00
C ALA A 138 17.68 -8.01 0.05
N ASN A 139 17.77 -6.70 0.29
CA ASN A 139 18.65 -6.11 1.30
C ASN A 139 18.28 -6.55 2.72
N VAL A 140 16.98 -6.62 3.05
CA VAL A 140 16.51 -7.14 4.35
C VAL A 140 16.87 -8.63 4.52
N LYS A 141 16.68 -9.45 3.49
CA LYS A 141 17.07 -10.87 3.51
C LYS A 141 18.58 -11.03 3.68
N TRP A 142 19.37 -10.26 2.95
CA TRP A 142 20.81 -10.26 3.05
C TRP A 142 21.27 -9.81 4.45
N GLY A 143 20.71 -8.71 4.98
CA GLY A 143 21.02 -8.25 6.33
C GLY A 143 20.71 -9.27 7.42
N LYS A 144 19.56 -9.96 7.32
CA LYS A 144 19.21 -11.07 8.24
C LYS A 144 20.17 -12.25 8.12
N ALA A 145 20.55 -12.63 6.89
CA ALA A 145 21.52 -13.71 6.67
C ALA A 145 22.90 -13.36 7.22
N GLN A 146 23.35 -12.11 7.07
CA GLN A 146 24.63 -11.66 7.59
C GLN A 146 24.63 -11.58 9.12
N SER A 147 23.54 -11.09 9.73
CA SER A 147 23.33 -11.08 11.18
C SER A 147 23.35 -12.52 11.76
N ALA A 148 22.70 -13.45 11.09
CA ALA A 148 22.71 -14.86 11.49
C ALA A 148 24.11 -15.49 11.41
N LYS A 149 24.92 -15.16 10.38
CA LYS A 149 26.33 -15.61 10.27
C LYS A 149 27.21 -15.08 11.39
N GLN A 150 26.89 -13.91 11.95
CA GLN A 150 27.57 -13.31 13.08
C GLN A 150 27.06 -13.81 14.46
N GLY A 151 26.15 -14.78 14.45
CA GLY A 151 25.54 -15.33 15.66
C GLY A 151 24.35 -14.53 16.22
N ASN A 152 24.03 -13.39 15.62
CA ASN A 152 22.89 -12.56 16.01
C ASN A 152 21.62 -13.03 15.31
N VAL A 153 21.01 -14.08 15.82
CA VAL A 153 19.71 -14.57 15.32
C VAL A 153 18.62 -13.94 16.19
N PRO A 154 17.73 -13.10 15.63
CA PRO A 154 16.55 -12.60 16.34
C PRO A 154 15.56 -13.75 16.51
N PHE A 155 15.73 -14.53 17.58
CA PHE A 155 14.90 -15.70 17.86
C PHE A 155 13.76 -15.30 18.81
N GLN A 156 12.53 -15.44 18.37
CA GLN A 156 11.34 -15.23 19.19
C GLN A 156 10.97 -16.53 19.93
N CYS A 157 11.59 -16.77 21.08
CA CYS A 157 11.35 -17.98 21.88
C CYS A 157 9.89 -18.13 22.33
N LYS A 158 9.10 -17.04 22.36
CA LYS A 158 7.73 -17.02 22.91
C LYS A 158 6.72 -17.94 22.19
N HIS A 159 7.06 -18.42 20.97
CA HIS A 159 6.21 -19.28 20.15
C HIS A 159 6.99 -20.44 19.52
N PHE A 160 8.16 -20.76 20.08
CA PHE A 160 9.03 -21.81 19.58
C PHE A 160 9.23 -22.87 20.65
N LEU A 161 8.61 -24.03 20.45
CA LEU A 161 8.73 -25.16 21.37
C LEU A 161 10.18 -25.64 21.44
N GLY A 162 10.67 -25.96 22.62
CA GLY A 162 11.99 -26.50 22.83
C GLY A 162 13.12 -25.50 23.12
N TYR A 163 12.86 -24.19 23.01
CA TYR A 163 13.86 -23.17 23.24
C TYR A 163 13.36 -22.03 24.10
N THR A 164 14.21 -21.51 24.98
CA THR A 164 13.97 -20.30 25.78
C THR A 164 15.19 -19.40 25.75
N LYS A 165 15.09 -18.21 26.35
CA LYS A 165 16.24 -17.33 26.56
C LYS A 165 16.62 -17.37 28.06
N ASN A 166 17.90 -17.55 28.34
CA ASN A 166 18.43 -17.41 29.69
C ASN A 166 18.49 -15.93 30.14
N ALA A 167 18.93 -15.68 31.36
CA ALA A 167 19.05 -14.33 31.94
C ALA A 167 20.00 -13.41 31.14
N ASP A 168 20.97 -13.99 30.43
CA ASP A 168 21.95 -13.28 29.59
C ASP A 168 21.44 -13.06 28.16
N GLY A 169 20.22 -13.55 27.85
CA GLY A 169 19.60 -13.40 26.53
C GLY A 169 20.04 -14.44 25.49
N GLU A 170 20.82 -15.43 25.89
CA GLU A 170 21.25 -16.52 25.03
C GLU A 170 20.17 -17.60 24.91
N ILE A 171 20.16 -18.31 23.77
CA ILE A 171 19.18 -19.37 23.48
C ILE A 171 19.57 -20.64 24.27
N GLU A 172 18.65 -21.13 25.06
CA GLU A 172 18.80 -22.37 25.86
C GLU A 172 17.71 -23.36 25.46
N ILE A 173 18.06 -24.66 25.50
CA ILE A 173 17.12 -25.76 25.21
C ILE A 173 16.30 -26.05 26.47
N VAL A 174 14.97 -26.13 26.30
CA VAL A 174 14.04 -26.60 27.35
C VAL A 174 13.94 -28.11 27.25
N PRO A 175 14.52 -28.90 28.24
CA PRO A 175 14.67 -30.35 28.10
C PRO A 175 13.33 -31.07 27.88
N ASP A 176 12.32 -30.73 28.66
CA ASP A 176 11.00 -31.38 28.62
C ASP A 176 10.28 -31.18 27.27
N GLU A 177 10.44 -29.99 26.69
CA GLU A 177 9.88 -29.68 25.36
C GLU A 177 10.71 -30.32 24.25
N ALA A 178 12.02 -30.44 24.41
CA ALA A 178 12.92 -31.08 23.46
C ALA A 178 12.66 -32.59 23.31
N GLU A 179 12.23 -33.27 24.37
CA GLU A 179 11.82 -34.67 24.31
C GLU A 179 10.57 -34.86 23.44
N ILE A 180 9.59 -33.94 23.55
CA ILE A 180 8.36 -33.97 22.73
C ILE A 180 8.68 -33.79 21.23
N ILE A 181 9.68 -32.97 20.90
CA ILE A 181 10.08 -32.74 19.51
C ILE A 181 10.84 -33.94 18.92
N ARG A 182 11.52 -34.75 19.76
CA ARG A 182 12.31 -35.91 19.31
C ARG A 182 11.50 -37.21 19.21
N ALA A 183 10.30 -37.23 19.82
CA ALA A 183 9.36 -38.35 19.77
C ALA A 183 8.57 -38.37 18.47
#